data_8647dab3399931c3c537988f1afa1755
#
_entry.id   8647dab3399931c3c537988f1afa1755
#
_cell.length_a   1.000
_cell.length_b   1.000
_cell.length_c   1.000
_cell.angle_alpha   90.00
_cell.angle_beta   90.00
_cell.angle_gamma   90.00
#
_symmetry.space_group_name_H-M   'P 1'
#
loop_
_entity.id
_entity.type
_entity.pdbx_description
1 polymer ?
#
loop_
_entity_poly.entity_id
_entity_poly.type
_entity_poly.pdbx_seq_one_letter_code
_entity_poly.pdbx_strand_id
1 'polypeptide(L)'
;MWVQPALDPDLGLIYANTGNPWPDYNGSTRGGDNLFTSSIVALDAMTGKYRWHFQSVHHDLWDLDMPTPVILFDQVYAGQMRKALAAHSKQGWVYILDRVTGKPLIATEEKPVPQEARQKTAATQPVPAGDPTAPQCAEPVAQYERGCMFTPVWTDTKIAQPSAAGDWAPGAYDPQSGYLFFTTGVSTRKFSPTGRVSVPGTREYGLITALDSRTNKQVWQKEVPYLAGFGSGVLATGGGLVFHGGSDGYFRAFDSKTGEELWRFQTGFGADAPAATWETGGEQYVAIAAGGSRDGLKEAKGDLVWAFKLGGKLNPLNGPPAPPTVVTTAAPPGTGVDRPRD
;
A
#
# COMPACT_ATOMS: atom_id res chain seq x y z
N MET A 1 -10.82 -9.40 -5.40
CA MET A 1 -9.79 -8.64 -6.14
C MET A 1 -10.20 -7.17 -6.09
N TRP A 2 -9.32 -6.29 -5.58
CA TRP A 2 -9.63 -4.87 -5.35
C TRP A 2 -9.12 -3.95 -6.46
N VAL A 3 -8.13 -4.40 -7.22
CA VAL A 3 -7.42 -3.59 -8.24
C VAL A 3 -7.37 -4.34 -9.57
N GLN A 4 -7.01 -3.62 -10.63
CA GLN A 4 -6.83 -4.22 -11.94
C GLN A 4 -5.69 -5.24 -11.90
N PRO A 5 -5.85 -6.41 -12.52
CA PRO A 5 -4.75 -7.34 -12.70
C PRO A 5 -3.72 -6.76 -13.68
N ALA A 6 -2.47 -7.12 -13.51
CA ALA A 6 -1.42 -6.80 -14.47
C ALA A 6 -1.37 -7.85 -15.58
N LEU A 7 -1.19 -7.41 -16.83
CA LEU A 7 -1.04 -8.25 -17.99
C LEU A 7 0.40 -8.18 -18.51
N ASP A 8 1.03 -9.33 -18.71
CA ASP A 8 2.30 -9.48 -19.42
C ASP A 8 2.05 -10.09 -20.79
N PRO A 9 2.00 -9.29 -21.86
CA PRO A 9 1.72 -9.80 -23.21
C PRO A 9 2.84 -10.70 -23.75
N ASP A 10 4.09 -10.49 -23.32
CA ASP A 10 5.23 -11.29 -23.79
C ASP A 10 5.18 -12.71 -23.23
N LEU A 11 4.72 -12.87 -21.99
CA LEU A 11 4.57 -14.16 -21.34
C LEU A 11 3.17 -14.77 -21.52
N GLY A 12 2.21 -13.98 -21.98
CA GLY A 12 0.81 -14.39 -22.04
C GLY A 12 0.24 -14.68 -20.64
N LEU A 13 0.69 -13.95 -19.63
CA LEU A 13 0.28 -14.13 -18.23
C LEU A 13 -0.50 -12.92 -17.71
N ILE A 14 -1.47 -13.19 -16.86
CA ILE A 14 -2.18 -12.22 -16.05
C ILE A 14 -1.90 -12.48 -14.58
N TYR A 15 -1.61 -11.41 -13.82
CA TYR A 15 -1.34 -11.49 -12.38
C TYR A 15 -2.47 -10.83 -11.63
N ALA A 16 -3.19 -11.62 -10.84
CA ALA A 16 -4.33 -11.20 -10.05
C ALA A 16 -3.95 -11.17 -8.55
N ASN A 17 -4.26 -10.06 -7.91
CA ASN A 17 -4.08 -9.91 -6.47
C ASN A 17 -5.37 -10.32 -5.75
N THR A 18 -5.26 -11.06 -4.67
CA THR A 18 -6.42 -11.55 -3.92
C THR A 18 -6.56 -10.85 -2.57
N GLY A 19 -7.80 -10.77 -2.10
CA GLY A 19 -8.16 -10.23 -0.79
C GLY A 19 -7.90 -11.20 0.36
N ASN A 20 -8.16 -10.74 1.57
CA ASN A 20 -8.12 -11.52 2.80
C ASN A 20 -9.25 -12.56 2.87
N PRO A 21 -9.18 -13.54 3.77
CA PRO A 21 -10.26 -14.50 4.00
C PRO A 21 -11.38 -13.89 4.86
N TRP A 22 -12.59 -14.44 4.73
CA TRP A 22 -13.73 -14.09 5.59
C TRP A 22 -13.98 -15.18 6.66
N PRO A 23 -14.32 -14.81 7.91
CA PRO A 23 -14.33 -13.46 8.53
C PRO A 23 -12.93 -12.88 8.69
N ASP A 24 -12.78 -11.55 8.50
CA ASP A 24 -11.49 -10.86 8.44
C ASP A 24 -10.61 -11.11 9.67
N TYR A 25 -11.20 -11.02 10.88
CA TYR A 25 -10.47 -11.02 12.16
C TYR A 25 -10.68 -12.29 12.97
N ASN A 26 -11.38 -13.28 12.43
CA ASN A 26 -11.70 -14.52 13.14
C ASN A 26 -11.31 -15.76 12.33
N GLY A 27 -10.21 -16.38 12.72
CA GLY A 27 -9.72 -17.62 12.10
C GLY A 27 -10.31 -18.90 12.68
N SER A 28 -11.07 -18.84 13.79
CA SER A 28 -11.52 -20.03 14.51
C SER A 28 -12.37 -20.99 13.67
N THR A 29 -13.09 -20.45 12.68
CA THR A 29 -13.95 -21.24 11.76
C THR A 29 -13.25 -21.69 10.48
N ARG A 30 -12.01 -21.24 10.26
CA ARG A 30 -11.20 -21.55 9.09
C ARG A 30 -10.07 -22.49 9.49
N GLY A 31 -9.58 -23.31 8.57
CA GLY A 31 -8.40 -24.15 8.76
C GLY A 31 -7.36 -23.92 7.66
N GLY A 32 -6.11 -24.26 7.93
CA GLY A 32 -4.99 -24.11 7.00
C GLY A 32 -4.67 -22.66 6.64
N ASP A 33 -3.87 -22.46 5.60
CA ASP A 33 -3.35 -21.16 5.18
C ASP A 33 -4.36 -20.28 4.42
N ASN A 34 -5.55 -20.79 4.20
CA ASN A 34 -6.65 -20.14 3.47
C ASN A 34 -6.28 -19.75 2.03
N LEU A 35 -5.61 -20.64 1.28
CA LEU A 35 -5.32 -20.42 -0.13
C LEU A 35 -6.62 -20.23 -0.94
N PHE A 36 -6.69 -19.27 -1.86
CA PHE A 36 -5.63 -18.36 -2.34
C PHE A 36 -5.85 -16.93 -1.84
N THR A 37 -6.13 -16.72 -0.58
CA THR A 37 -6.25 -15.38 -0.02
C THR A 37 -4.88 -14.73 0.19
N SER A 38 -4.86 -13.40 0.26
CA SER A 38 -3.64 -12.58 0.50
C SER A 38 -2.47 -12.97 -0.42
N SER A 39 -2.76 -13.19 -1.71
CA SER A 39 -1.86 -13.81 -2.67
C SER A 39 -1.77 -13.02 -3.98
N ILE A 40 -0.69 -13.29 -4.72
CA ILE A 40 -0.61 -13.04 -6.16
C ILE A 40 -0.84 -14.38 -6.85
N VAL A 41 -1.74 -14.42 -7.82
CA VAL A 41 -2.04 -15.60 -8.62
C VAL A 41 -1.76 -15.31 -10.08
N ALA A 42 -0.88 -16.08 -10.69
CA ALA A 42 -0.61 -15.98 -12.13
C ALA A 42 -1.46 -17.00 -12.89
N LEU A 43 -2.12 -16.51 -13.92
CA LEU A 43 -2.96 -17.27 -14.80
C LEU A 43 -2.51 -17.10 -16.25
N ASP A 44 -2.72 -18.09 -17.07
CA ASP A 44 -2.60 -17.97 -18.51
C ASP A 44 -3.68 -17.01 -19.03
N ALA A 45 -3.29 -15.95 -19.72
CA ALA A 45 -4.17 -14.86 -20.10
C ALA A 45 -5.27 -15.30 -21.10
N MET A 46 -5.01 -16.31 -21.92
CA MET A 46 -5.94 -16.77 -22.94
C MET A 46 -6.89 -17.86 -22.44
N THR A 47 -6.42 -18.69 -21.51
CA THR A 47 -7.18 -19.89 -21.10
C THR A 47 -7.67 -19.84 -19.65
N GLY A 48 -7.17 -18.86 -18.84
CA GLY A 48 -7.43 -18.78 -17.41
C GLY A 48 -6.78 -19.90 -16.59
N LYS A 49 -5.93 -20.74 -17.20
CA LYS A 49 -5.28 -21.84 -16.48
C LYS A 49 -4.29 -21.30 -15.46
N TYR A 50 -4.32 -21.87 -14.25
CA TYR A 50 -3.38 -21.61 -13.18
C TYR A 50 -1.95 -21.91 -13.61
N ARG A 51 -1.02 -21.01 -13.23
CA ARG A 51 0.41 -21.15 -13.49
C ARG A 51 1.21 -21.25 -12.18
N TRP A 52 1.08 -20.26 -11.30
CA TRP A 52 1.70 -20.23 -9.98
C TRP A 52 0.98 -19.25 -9.05
N HIS A 53 1.28 -19.31 -7.78
CA HIS A 53 0.89 -18.30 -6.79
C HIS A 53 2.02 -18.03 -5.80
N PHE A 54 1.92 -16.89 -5.15
CA PHE A 54 2.71 -16.52 -3.98
C PHE A 54 1.78 -15.94 -2.93
N GLN A 55 1.73 -16.54 -1.75
CA GLN A 55 0.90 -16.06 -0.64
C GLN A 55 1.77 -15.22 0.30
N SER A 56 1.32 -13.98 0.62
CA SER A 56 2.05 -13.04 1.48
C SER A 56 1.66 -13.13 2.95
N VAL A 57 0.49 -13.72 3.27
CA VAL A 57 0.01 -13.93 4.63
C VAL A 57 -0.69 -15.28 4.72
N HIS A 58 -0.15 -16.17 5.55
CA HIS A 58 -0.78 -17.43 5.88
C HIS A 58 -1.85 -17.22 6.95
N HIS A 59 -3.04 -17.77 6.75
CA HIS A 59 -4.14 -17.73 7.71
C HIS A 59 -4.38 -16.32 8.25
N ASP A 60 -4.62 -15.36 7.37
CA ASP A 60 -4.76 -13.94 7.70
C ASP A 60 -5.87 -13.69 8.72
N LEU A 61 -5.56 -12.90 9.75
CA LEU A 61 -6.42 -12.52 10.88
C LEU A 61 -6.49 -11.00 11.09
N TRP A 62 -5.95 -10.22 10.14
CA TRP A 62 -5.68 -8.80 10.33
C TRP A 62 -6.16 -7.94 9.15
N ASP A 63 -6.84 -8.54 8.16
CA ASP A 63 -7.23 -7.87 6.92
C ASP A 63 -5.99 -7.41 6.12
N LEU A 64 -5.03 -8.33 5.95
CA LEU A 64 -3.75 -8.08 5.27
C LEU A 64 -3.73 -8.64 3.84
N ASP A 65 -4.64 -8.19 3.02
CA ASP A 65 -4.67 -8.54 1.59
C ASP A 65 -3.41 -8.08 0.81
N MET A 66 -3.35 -8.52 -0.45
CA MET A 66 -2.45 -7.98 -1.47
C MET A 66 -3.23 -7.01 -2.37
N PRO A 67 -3.52 -5.78 -1.94
CA PRO A 67 -4.47 -4.93 -2.66
C PRO A 67 -3.81 -4.00 -3.68
N THR A 68 -2.48 -3.79 -3.61
CA THR A 68 -1.77 -2.86 -4.49
C THR A 68 -1.52 -3.48 -5.86
N PRO A 69 -1.78 -2.76 -6.98
CA PRO A 69 -1.45 -3.26 -8.31
C PRO A 69 0.02 -3.69 -8.40
N VAL A 70 0.29 -4.86 -8.96
CA VAL A 70 1.67 -5.32 -9.14
C VAL A 70 2.36 -4.51 -10.23
N ILE A 71 3.65 -4.25 -10.03
CA ILE A 71 4.51 -3.55 -10.99
C ILE A 71 5.34 -4.59 -11.73
N LEU A 72 5.26 -4.60 -13.05
CA LEU A 72 6.09 -5.45 -13.90
C LEU A 72 7.32 -4.68 -14.36
N PHE A 73 8.50 -5.27 -14.22
CA PHE A 73 9.77 -4.64 -14.64
C PHE A 73 10.83 -5.70 -14.93
N ASP A 74 11.90 -5.29 -15.60
CA ASP A 74 13.05 -6.13 -15.85
C ASP A 74 14.26 -5.57 -15.12
N GLN A 75 15.01 -6.43 -14.42
CA GLN A 75 16.15 -6.03 -13.60
C GLN A 75 17.18 -7.16 -13.50
N VAL A 76 18.44 -6.79 -13.30
CA VAL A 76 19.52 -7.75 -13.08
C VAL A 76 19.51 -8.26 -11.64
N TYR A 77 19.40 -9.58 -11.47
CA TYR A 77 19.56 -10.29 -10.19
C TYR A 77 20.59 -11.42 -10.38
N ALA A 78 21.56 -11.49 -9.47
CA ALA A 78 22.65 -12.46 -9.55
C ALA A 78 23.35 -12.51 -10.92
N GLY A 79 23.56 -11.35 -11.53
CA GLY A 79 24.22 -11.19 -12.82
C GLY A 79 23.37 -11.56 -14.05
N GLN A 80 22.09 -11.87 -13.89
CA GLN A 80 21.19 -12.24 -14.98
C GLN A 80 20.00 -11.27 -15.04
N MET A 81 19.63 -10.86 -16.27
CA MET A 81 18.40 -10.13 -16.50
C MET A 81 17.20 -11.03 -16.19
N ARG A 82 16.34 -10.60 -15.31
CA ARG A 82 15.14 -11.33 -14.87
C ARG A 82 13.89 -10.50 -15.15
N LYS A 83 12.85 -11.19 -15.60
CA LYS A 83 11.50 -10.65 -15.66
C LYS A 83 10.92 -10.64 -14.24
N ALA A 84 10.86 -9.47 -13.61
CA ALA A 84 10.47 -9.30 -12.23
C ALA A 84 9.06 -8.70 -12.09
N LEU A 85 8.42 -8.95 -10.97
CA LEU A 85 7.29 -8.18 -10.48
C LEU A 85 7.55 -7.73 -9.04
N ALA A 86 7.05 -6.57 -8.68
CA ALA A 86 6.99 -6.10 -7.30
C ALA A 86 5.53 -6.03 -6.83
N ALA A 87 5.27 -6.56 -5.66
CA ALA A 87 3.96 -6.57 -5.02
C ALA A 87 4.05 -6.00 -3.61
N HIS A 88 3.38 -4.88 -3.40
CA HIS A 88 3.30 -4.23 -2.11
C HIS A 88 2.06 -4.74 -1.36
N SER A 89 2.20 -5.01 -0.09
CA SER A 89 1.19 -5.65 0.74
C SER A 89 0.72 -4.75 1.88
N LYS A 90 -0.45 -5.04 2.45
CA LYS A 90 -0.98 -4.31 3.61
C LYS A 90 -0.10 -4.40 4.85
N GLN A 91 0.76 -5.41 5.00
CA GLN A 91 1.73 -5.47 6.09
C GLN A 91 2.94 -4.53 5.89
N GLY A 92 3.02 -3.83 4.77
CA GLY A 92 4.09 -2.88 4.48
C GLY A 92 5.36 -3.52 3.93
N TRP A 93 5.30 -4.77 3.49
CA TRP A 93 6.39 -5.44 2.78
C TRP A 93 6.21 -5.38 1.28
N VAL A 94 7.33 -5.34 0.56
CA VAL A 94 7.35 -5.48 -0.90
C VAL A 94 8.00 -6.82 -1.25
N TYR A 95 7.25 -7.67 -1.96
CA TYR A 95 7.73 -8.95 -2.45
C TYR A 95 8.17 -8.78 -3.90
N ILE A 96 9.45 -9.08 -4.18
CA ILE A 96 10.02 -9.01 -5.52
C ILE A 96 10.21 -10.42 -6.03
N LEU A 97 9.40 -10.79 -7.03
CA LEU A 97 9.30 -12.15 -7.54
C LEU A 97 9.71 -12.23 -9.02
N ASP A 98 10.25 -13.36 -9.42
CA ASP A 98 10.37 -13.75 -10.81
C ASP A 98 8.96 -13.97 -11.38
N ARG A 99 8.53 -13.13 -12.33
CA ARG A 99 7.16 -13.17 -12.83
C ARG A 99 6.84 -14.36 -13.73
N VAL A 100 7.86 -15.11 -14.17
CA VAL A 100 7.68 -16.37 -14.91
C VAL A 100 7.31 -17.52 -13.97
N THR A 101 7.95 -17.57 -12.81
CA THR A 101 7.91 -18.73 -11.91
C THR A 101 7.23 -18.49 -10.55
N GLY A 102 7.01 -17.23 -10.16
CA GLY A 102 6.52 -16.84 -8.84
C GLY A 102 7.56 -16.96 -7.72
N LYS A 103 8.79 -17.35 -8.02
CA LYS A 103 9.84 -17.51 -7.00
C LYS A 103 10.41 -16.16 -6.59
N PRO A 104 10.68 -15.95 -5.28
CA PRO A 104 11.32 -14.74 -4.80
C PRO A 104 12.68 -14.49 -5.46
N LEU A 105 12.91 -13.28 -5.98
CA LEU A 105 14.20 -12.78 -6.46
C LEU A 105 15.00 -12.12 -5.34
N ILE A 106 14.30 -11.58 -4.35
CA ILE A 106 14.85 -11.16 -3.06
C ILE A 106 14.46 -12.23 -2.04
N ALA A 107 15.43 -12.69 -1.26
CA ALA A 107 15.23 -13.76 -0.28
C ALA A 107 14.00 -13.49 0.60
N THR A 108 13.13 -14.48 0.73
CA THR A 108 11.95 -14.45 1.59
C THR A 108 12.01 -15.68 2.49
N GLU A 109 11.93 -15.44 3.80
CA GLU A 109 12.06 -16.46 4.82
C GLU A 109 10.75 -16.67 5.58
N GLU A 110 10.42 -17.91 5.87
CA GLU A 110 9.35 -18.25 6.80
C GLU A 110 9.81 -17.98 8.23
N LYS A 111 9.27 -16.93 8.86
CA LYS A 111 9.63 -16.56 10.23
C LYS A 111 8.53 -16.97 11.20
N PRO A 112 8.90 -17.61 12.35
CA PRO A 112 7.95 -17.94 13.40
C PRO A 112 7.22 -16.68 13.90
N VAL A 113 5.91 -16.83 14.16
CA VAL A 113 5.07 -15.75 14.68
C VAL A 113 4.35 -16.17 15.96
N PRO A 114 3.91 -15.21 16.81
CA PRO A 114 3.16 -15.52 18.01
C PRO A 114 1.90 -16.33 17.70
N GLN A 115 1.56 -17.26 18.58
CA GLN A 115 0.48 -18.23 18.39
C GLN A 115 -0.75 -17.92 19.26
N GLU A 116 -1.93 -18.11 18.68
CA GLU A 116 -3.22 -18.08 19.38
C GLU A 116 -4.06 -19.29 18.93
N ALA A 117 -4.14 -20.29 19.76
CA ALA A 117 -4.77 -21.57 19.41
C ALA A 117 -6.26 -21.43 19.03
N ARG A 118 -6.98 -20.49 19.65
CA ARG A 118 -8.39 -20.20 19.36
C ARG A 118 -8.57 -19.65 17.94
N GLN A 119 -7.55 -18.95 17.44
CA GLN A 119 -7.51 -18.39 16.08
C GLN A 119 -6.93 -19.36 15.04
N LYS A 120 -6.35 -20.47 15.44
CA LYS A 120 -5.66 -21.44 14.57
C LYS A 120 -4.54 -20.77 13.74
N THR A 121 -3.77 -19.88 14.36
CA THR A 121 -2.69 -19.12 13.71
C THR A 121 -1.75 -20.01 12.90
N ALA A 122 -1.28 -19.54 11.76
CA ALA A 122 -0.17 -20.16 11.05
C ALA A 122 1.11 -20.12 11.89
N ALA A 123 1.95 -21.13 11.78
CA ALA A 123 3.18 -21.23 12.58
C ALA A 123 4.21 -20.16 12.17
N THR A 124 4.24 -19.81 10.89
CA THR A 124 5.20 -18.89 10.30
C THR A 124 4.48 -17.91 9.35
N GLN A 125 5.20 -16.85 8.98
CA GLN A 125 4.80 -15.92 7.95
C GLN A 125 5.99 -15.58 7.04
N PRO A 126 5.76 -15.37 5.73
CA PRO A 126 6.82 -15.04 4.80
C PRO A 126 7.28 -13.59 4.99
N VAL A 127 8.55 -13.39 5.29
CA VAL A 127 9.15 -12.06 5.49
C VAL A 127 10.28 -11.88 4.48
N PRO A 128 10.17 -10.91 3.56
CA PRO A 128 11.23 -10.66 2.60
C PRO A 128 12.42 -9.96 3.26
N ALA A 129 13.60 -10.18 2.71
CA ALA A 129 14.77 -9.38 3.05
C ALA A 129 14.57 -7.95 2.54
N GLY A 130 15.17 -6.99 3.24
CA GLY A 130 15.04 -5.56 2.91
C GLY A 130 14.41 -4.76 4.04
N ASP A 131 13.80 -3.65 3.69
CA ASP A 131 13.18 -2.73 4.63
C ASP A 131 11.66 -2.63 4.36
N PRO A 132 10.82 -2.61 5.40
CA PRO A 132 9.40 -2.38 5.23
C PRO A 132 9.11 -0.91 4.91
N THR A 133 8.00 -0.66 4.23
CA THR A 133 7.52 0.69 3.90
C THR A 133 6.77 1.35 5.07
N ALA A 134 6.49 0.62 6.13
CA ALA A 134 5.83 1.10 7.34
C ALA A 134 6.37 0.41 8.59
N PRO A 135 6.25 1.04 9.78
CA PRO A 135 6.62 0.43 11.05
C PRO A 135 5.93 -0.92 11.26
N GLN A 136 6.71 -1.93 11.66
CA GLN A 136 6.21 -3.28 11.90
C GLN A 136 5.69 -3.49 13.33
N CYS A 137 5.92 -2.55 14.23
CA CYS A 137 5.39 -2.57 15.60
C CYS A 137 4.77 -1.21 15.92
N ALA A 138 3.73 -1.20 16.74
CA ALA A 138 3.11 0.03 17.20
C ALA A 138 4.05 0.84 18.08
N GLU A 139 3.88 2.16 18.11
CA GLU A 139 4.47 3.00 19.14
C GLU A 139 3.89 2.62 20.51
N PRO A 140 4.67 2.76 21.60
CA PRO A 140 4.17 2.50 22.94
C PRO A 140 2.96 3.39 23.28
N VAL A 141 1.88 2.77 23.75
CA VAL A 141 0.66 3.47 24.16
C VAL A 141 0.29 3.03 25.57
N ALA A 142 0.04 3.99 26.46
CA ALA A 142 -0.40 3.67 27.82
C ALA A 142 -1.66 2.79 27.81
N GLN A 143 -1.76 1.84 28.74
CA GLN A 143 -2.86 0.88 28.92
C GLN A 143 -3.00 -0.20 27.84
N TYR A 144 -2.08 -0.25 26.86
CA TYR A 144 -2.04 -1.29 25.84
C TYR A 144 -0.69 -2.00 25.86
N GLU A 145 -0.72 -3.29 25.62
CA GLU A 145 0.48 -4.05 25.28
C GLU A 145 0.90 -3.66 23.85
N ARG A 146 2.20 -3.56 23.63
CA ARG A 146 2.77 -3.28 22.33
C ARG A 146 2.70 -4.50 21.44
N GLY A 147 1.95 -4.43 20.37
CA GLY A 147 1.89 -5.44 19.32
C GLY A 147 2.73 -5.07 18.10
N CYS A 148 3.14 -6.08 17.37
CA CYS A 148 3.78 -5.98 16.06
C CYS A 148 2.90 -6.62 14.99
N MET A 149 3.27 -6.46 13.73
CA MET A 149 2.64 -7.17 12.63
C MET A 149 2.59 -8.68 12.94
N PHE A 150 1.49 -9.33 12.60
CA PHE A 150 1.20 -10.74 12.92
C PHE A 150 1.02 -11.09 14.41
N THR A 151 0.85 -10.10 15.30
CA THR A 151 0.44 -10.39 16.68
C THR A 151 -1.03 -10.81 16.69
N PRO A 152 -1.36 -12.06 17.05
CA PRO A 152 -2.75 -12.50 17.09
C PRO A 152 -3.47 -11.96 18.32
N VAL A 153 -4.78 -11.79 18.24
CA VAL A 153 -5.59 -11.24 19.31
C VAL A 153 -6.84 -12.07 19.56
N TRP A 154 -7.42 -11.90 20.74
CA TRP A 154 -8.71 -12.45 21.11
C TRP A 154 -9.54 -11.37 21.84
N THR A 155 -10.74 -11.72 22.32
CA THR A 155 -11.69 -10.77 22.94
C THR A 155 -11.14 -10.10 24.20
N ASP A 156 -10.27 -10.78 24.93
CA ASP A 156 -9.67 -10.35 26.20
C ASP A 156 -8.33 -9.61 26.04
N THR A 157 -7.79 -9.51 24.84
CA THR A 157 -6.49 -8.87 24.61
C THR A 157 -6.59 -7.35 24.57
N LYS A 158 -5.57 -6.66 25.11
CA LYS A 158 -5.40 -5.21 25.06
C LYS A 158 -4.13 -4.83 24.32
N ILE A 159 -4.01 -5.28 23.07
CA ILE A 159 -2.83 -5.08 22.24
C ILE A 159 -3.10 -3.92 21.26
N ALA A 160 -2.19 -2.96 21.23
CA ALA A 160 -2.10 -1.94 20.20
C ALA A 160 -1.08 -2.38 19.15
N GLN A 161 -1.49 -2.52 17.91
CA GLN A 161 -0.61 -3.00 16.84
C GLN A 161 -0.82 -2.22 15.54
N PRO A 162 0.14 -2.26 14.60
CA PRO A 162 -0.02 -1.62 13.31
C PRO A 162 -1.23 -2.20 12.57
N SER A 163 -1.93 -1.34 11.87
CA SER A 163 -2.96 -1.72 10.91
C SER A 163 -2.43 -1.57 9.48
N ALA A 164 -3.25 -1.97 8.52
CA ALA A 164 -2.93 -1.97 7.10
C ALA A 164 -2.10 -0.74 6.66
N ALA A 165 -0.95 -0.99 6.02
CA ALA A 165 -0.03 0.02 5.54
C ALA A 165 -0.29 0.38 4.07
N GLY A 166 -0.05 -0.53 3.12
CA GLY A 166 -0.37 -0.35 1.70
C GLY A 166 -1.78 -0.79 1.40
N ASP A 167 -2.47 -0.08 0.50
CA ASP A 167 -3.80 -0.49 0.04
C ASP A 167 -3.89 -0.32 -1.49
N TRP A 168 -4.94 0.25 -2.06
CA TRP A 168 -5.21 0.27 -3.50
C TRP A 168 -4.33 1.22 -4.30
N ALA A 169 -3.59 2.09 -3.64
CA ALA A 169 -2.76 3.09 -4.29
C ALA A 169 -1.67 2.44 -5.15
N PRO A 170 -1.60 2.74 -6.46
CA PRO A 170 -0.57 2.17 -7.32
C PRO A 170 0.81 2.69 -6.96
N GLY A 171 1.79 1.79 -6.97
CA GLY A 171 3.20 2.13 -6.95
C GLY A 171 3.74 2.45 -8.35
N ALA A 172 5.02 2.84 -8.41
CA ALA A 172 5.71 3.09 -9.66
C ALA A 172 7.12 2.53 -9.65
N TYR A 173 7.71 2.33 -10.84
CA TYR A 173 9.09 1.93 -11.03
C TYR A 173 9.79 2.92 -11.96
N ASP A 174 10.98 3.35 -11.58
CA ASP A 174 11.86 4.16 -12.43
C ASP A 174 13.01 3.27 -12.95
N PRO A 175 13.04 2.94 -14.24
CA PRO A 175 14.07 2.09 -14.80
C PRO A 175 15.47 2.73 -14.84
N GLN A 176 15.58 4.05 -14.73
CA GLN A 176 16.86 4.75 -14.72
C GLN A 176 17.58 4.59 -13.37
N SER A 177 16.86 4.75 -12.27
CA SER A 177 17.40 4.56 -10.92
C SER A 177 17.34 3.10 -10.46
N GLY A 178 16.39 2.33 -10.98
CA GLY A 178 16.03 1.01 -10.49
C GLY A 178 15.22 1.07 -9.19
N TYR A 179 14.54 2.18 -8.91
CA TYR A 179 13.79 2.36 -7.68
C TYR A 179 12.30 2.08 -7.87
N LEU A 180 11.73 1.51 -6.82
CA LEU A 180 10.31 1.27 -6.66
C LEU A 180 9.76 2.28 -5.66
N PHE A 181 8.60 2.87 -5.96
CA PHE A 181 7.96 3.87 -5.12
C PHE A 181 6.59 3.39 -4.68
N PHE A 182 6.29 3.57 -3.39
CA PHE A 182 5.00 3.19 -2.81
C PHE A 182 4.54 4.24 -1.81
N THR A 183 3.22 4.30 -1.60
CA THR A 183 2.59 5.05 -0.53
C THR A 183 2.02 4.11 0.51
N THR A 184 2.10 4.50 1.78
CA THR A 184 1.55 3.73 2.91
C THR A 184 0.82 4.64 3.88
N GLY A 185 -0.21 4.10 4.53
CA GLY A 185 -0.83 4.70 5.69
C GLY A 185 -0.31 4.05 6.97
N VAL A 186 0.00 4.84 7.98
CA VAL A 186 0.42 4.36 9.29
C VAL A 186 -0.66 4.67 10.30
N SER A 187 -1.21 3.64 10.91
CA SER A 187 -2.21 3.75 11.96
C SER A 187 -2.07 2.62 12.98
N THR A 188 -2.54 2.84 14.20
CA THR A 188 -2.52 1.85 15.27
C THR A 188 -3.94 1.46 15.64
N ARG A 189 -4.21 0.17 15.71
CA ARG A 189 -5.52 -0.39 16.01
C ARG A 189 -5.44 -1.42 17.14
N LYS A 190 -6.55 -1.55 17.85
CA LYS A 190 -6.84 -2.72 18.67
C LYS A 190 -7.76 -3.63 17.87
N PHE A 191 -7.37 -4.87 17.71
CA PHE A 191 -8.17 -5.89 17.01
C PHE A 191 -8.90 -6.80 17.99
N SER A 192 -9.97 -7.40 17.51
CA SER A 192 -10.72 -8.49 18.16
C SER A 192 -11.32 -9.40 17.08
N PRO A 193 -11.82 -10.59 17.41
CA PRO A 193 -12.48 -11.46 16.42
C PRO A 193 -13.71 -10.86 15.73
N THR A 194 -14.23 -9.75 16.23
CA THR A 194 -15.43 -9.07 15.71
C THR A 194 -15.13 -7.75 15.02
N GLY A 195 -13.86 -7.32 14.92
CA GLY A 195 -13.49 -6.08 14.27
C GLY A 195 -12.25 -5.41 14.84
N ARG A 196 -12.03 -4.17 14.41
CA ARG A 196 -10.91 -3.33 14.87
C ARG A 196 -11.41 -1.95 15.27
N VAL A 197 -10.72 -1.34 16.23
CA VAL A 197 -10.99 0.03 16.68
C VAL A 197 -9.71 0.83 16.76
N SER A 198 -9.81 2.15 16.55
CA SER A 198 -8.69 3.06 16.71
C SER A 198 -8.23 3.10 18.17
N VAL A 199 -6.91 3.18 18.37
CA VAL A 199 -6.30 3.32 19.69
C VAL A 199 -6.17 4.80 20.01
N PRO A 200 -6.83 5.31 21.07
CA PRO A 200 -6.76 6.71 21.45
C PRO A 200 -5.32 7.17 21.74
N GLY A 201 -5.01 8.41 21.35
CA GLY A 201 -3.68 9.01 21.57
C GLY A 201 -2.63 8.60 20.56
N THR A 202 -2.97 7.78 19.56
CA THR A 202 -2.06 7.44 18.47
C THR A 202 -2.18 8.41 17.29
N ARG A 203 -1.10 8.58 16.56
CA ARG A 203 -1.01 9.38 15.35
C ARG A 203 -1.37 8.54 14.11
N GLU A 204 -2.06 9.16 13.16
CA GLU A 204 -2.24 8.62 11.82
C GLU A 204 -1.53 9.53 10.82
N TYR A 205 -0.74 8.93 9.93
CA TYR A 205 0.06 9.66 8.94
C TYR A 205 0.35 8.76 7.74
N GLY A 206 0.94 9.33 6.71
CA GLY A 206 1.35 8.58 5.52
C GLY A 206 2.84 8.64 5.29
N LEU A 207 3.33 7.70 4.51
CA LEU A 207 4.71 7.62 4.06
C LEU A 207 4.75 7.45 2.54
N ILE A 208 5.68 8.15 1.90
CA ILE A 208 6.08 7.91 0.52
C ILE A 208 7.48 7.31 0.59
N THR A 209 7.65 6.10 0.08
CA THR A 209 8.89 5.33 0.24
C THR A 209 9.47 4.96 -1.11
N ALA A 210 10.77 5.18 -1.30
CA ALA A 210 11.56 4.63 -2.39
C ALA A 210 12.38 3.43 -1.89
N LEU A 211 12.29 2.31 -2.61
CA LEU A 211 13.10 1.11 -2.38
C LEU A 211 13.98 0.83 -3.60
N ASP A 212 15.22 0.44 -3.38
CA ASP A 212 16.06 -0.10 -4.46
C ASP A 212 15.56 -1.51 -4.83
N SER A 213 15.10 -1.69 -6.06
CA SER A 213 14.53 -2.95 -6.52
C SER A 213 15.53 -4.12 -6.47
N ARG A 214 16.84 -3.86 -6.51
CA ARG A 214 17.90 -4.88 -6.48
C ARG A 214 18.13 -5.46 -5.08
N THR A 215 17.83 -4.70 -4.04
CA THR A 215 18.14 -5.06 -2.65
C THR A 215 16.92 -5.04 -1.72
N ASN A 216 15.82 -4.46 -2.19
CA ASN A 216 14.61 -4.17 -1.39
C ASN A 216 14.91 -3.28 -0.17
N LYS A 217 15.99 -2.47 -0.24
CA LYS A 217 16.39 -1.54 0.80
C LYS A 217 15.82 -0.15 0.56
N GLN A 218 15.44 0.51 1.65
CA GLN A 218 14.96 1.89 1.62
C GLN A 218 16.07 2.84 1.16
N VAL A 219 15.75 3.66 0.15
CA VAL A 219 16.62 4.73 -0.35
C VAL A 219 16.28 6.04 0.34
N TRP A 220 14.99 6.37 0.33
CA TRP A 220 14.45 7.51 1.07
C TRP A 220 12.99 7.26 1.46
N GLN A 221 12.55 8.01 2.46
CA GLN A 221 11.16 8.00 2.92
C GLN A 221 10.73 9.39 3.34
N LYS A 222 9.52 9.79 2.99
CA LYS A 222 8.90 11.07 3.37
C LYS A 222 7.61 10.85 4.12
N GLU A 223 7.46 11.52 5.24
CA GLU A 223 6.20 11.56 5.97
C GLU A 223 5.26 12.62 5.38
N VAL A 224 3.97 12.31 5.31
CA VAL A 224 2.89 13.22 4.94
C VAL A 224 1.80 13.18 6.02
N PRO A 225 1.10 14.31 6.27
CA PRO A 225 0.20 14.45 7.43
C PRO A 225 -1.20 13.82 7.23
N TYR A 226 -1.34 12.86 6.35
CA TYR A 226 -2.58 12.13 6.03
C TYR A 226 -2.26 10.67 5.76
N LEU A 227 -3.26 9.79 5.86
CA LEU A 227 -3.11 8.40 5.46
C LEU A 227 -2.92 8.31 3.94
N ALA A 228 -1.70 7.99 3.50
CA ALA A 228 -1.42 7.67 2.11
C ALA A 228 -1.62 6.16 1.88
N GLY A 229 -1.85 5.72 0.67
CA GLY A 229 -2.00 4.30 0.35
C GLY A 229 -3.42 3.85 0.02
N PHE A 230 -4.43 4.65 0.34
CA PHE A 230 -5.82 4.30 0.05
C PHE A 230 -6.35 4.82 -1.29
N GLY A 231 -5.84 5.92 -1.81
CA GLY A 231 -6.35 6.53 -3.03
C GLY A 231 -5.24 6.99 -3.96
N SER A 232 -4.46 7.93 -3.51
CA SER A 232 -3.37 8.50 -4.27
C SER A 232 -2.17 7.56 -4.32
N GLY A 233 -1.81 7.14 -5.50
CA GLY A 233 -0.57 6.42 -5.75
C GLY A 233 0.58 7.37 -6.04
N VAL A 234 1.60 6.82 -6.64
CA VAL A 234 2.74 7.56 -7.18
C VAL A 234 2.90 7.31 -8.67
N LEU A 235 3.36 8.31 -9.39
CA LEU A 235 3.69 8.23 -10.81
C LEU A 235 5.16 8.62 -10.98
N ALA A 236 6.00 7.71 -11.48
CA ALA A 236 7.37 8.01 -11.88
C ALA A 236 7.44 8.36 -13.37
N THR A 237 8.28 9.33 -13.72
CA THR A 237 8.50 9.74 -15.11
C THR A 237 9.96 9.61 -15.51
N GLY A 238 10.21 9.44 -16.80
CA GLY A 238 11.57 9.32 -17.35
C GLY A 238 12.47 10.55 -17.11
N GLY A 239 11.91 11.66 -16.68
CA GLY A 239 12.66 12.87 -16.27
C GLY A 239 13.19 12.83 -14.83
N GLY A 240 13.07 11.74 -14.11
CA GLY A 240 13.54 11.60 -12.73
C GLY A 240 12.62 12.24 -11.70
N LEU A 241 11.33 12.38 -12.01
CA LEU A 241 10.33 12.92 -11.10
C LEU A 241 9.37 11.83 -10.61
N VAL A 242 8.97 11.93 -9.34
CA VAL A 242 7.89 11.15 -8.75
C VAL A 242 6.78 12.10 -8.34
N PHE A 243 5.59 11.90 -8.91
CA PHE A 243 4.40 12.69 -8.61
C PHE A 243 3.52 11.97 -7.60
N HIS A 244 2.92 12.76 -6.69
CA HIS A 244 1.98 12.27 -5.68
C HIS A 244 0.93 13.35 -5.38
N GLY A 245 -0.33 12.96 -5.39
CA GLY A 245 -1.42 13.80 -4.93
C GLY A 245 -1.80 13.47 -3.47
N GLY A 246 -2.09 14.48 -2.68
CA GLY A 246 -2.38 14.32 -1.27
C GLY A 246 -3.80 14.70 -0.87
N SER A 247 -4.28 14.12 0.23
CA SER A 247 -5.55 14.49 0.85
C SER A 247 -5.60 15.94 1.32
N ASP A 248 -4.44 16.58 1.47
CA ASP A 248 -4.28 18.02 1.75
C ASP A 248 -4.45 18.91 0.51
N GLY A 249 -4.80 18.31 -0.63
CA GLY A 249 -5.04 19.00 -1.89
C GLY A 249 -3.78 19.42 -2.64
N TYR A 250 -2.60 19.08 -2.16
CA TYR A 250 -1.38 19.36 -2.90
C TYR A 250 -1.04 18.22 -3.86
N PHE A 251 -0.82 18.58 -5.12
CA PHE A 251 -0.13 17.74 -6.08
C PHE A 251 1.34 18.10 -6.07
N ARG A 252 2.22 17.11 -5.83
CA ARG A 252 3.65 17.30 -5.58
C ARG A 252 4.50 16.55 -6.59
N ALA A 253 5.68 17.10 -6.88
CA ALA A 253 6.73 16.42 -7.60
C ALA A 253 7.99 16.33 -6.73
N PHE A 254 8.54 15.14 -6.60
CA PHE A 254 9.77 14.84 -5.87
C PHE A 254 10.86 14.42 -6.84
N ASP A 255 12.10 14.70 -6.52
CA ASP A 255 13.26 14.07 -7.15
C ASP A 255 13.24 12.56 -6.85
N SER A 256 13.32 11.72 -7.88
CA SER A 256 13.21 10.27 -7.73
C SER A 256 14.35 9.64 -6.94
N LYS A 257 15.53 10.28 -6.90
CA LYS A 257 16.74 9.75 -6.24
C LYS A 257 16.83 10.16 -4.77
N THR A 258 16.39 11.37 -4.45
CA THR A 258 16.59 11.98 -3.12
C THR A 258 15.31 12.12 -2.31
N GLY A 259 14.14 12.11 -2.96
CA GLY A 259 12.87 12.41 -2.35
C GLY A 259 12.71 13.91 -2.00
N GLU A 260 13.58 14.79 -2.48
CA GLU A 260 13.41 16.23 -2.32
C GLU A 260 12.15 16.70 -3.05
N GLU A 261 11.30 17.50 -2.36
CA GLU A 261 10.14 18.12 -2.99
C GLU A 261 10.62 19.29 -3.86
N LEU A 262 10.48 19.13 -5.18
CA LEU A 262 10.92 20.11 -6.17
C LEU A 262 9.81 21.08 -6.58
N TRP A 263 8.56 20.62 -6.48
CA TRP A 263 7.41 21.42 -6.89
C TRP A 263 6.14 20.92 -6.21
N ARG A 264 5.21 21.85 -5.98
CA ARG A 264 3.84 21.54 -5.54
C ARG A 264 2.84 22.53 -6.07
N PHE A 265 1.61 22.08 -6.21
CA PHE A 265 0.47 22.87 -6.67
C PHE A 265 -0.76 22.55 -5.83
N GLN A 266 -1.44 23.58 -5.33
CA GLN A 266 -2.70 23.40 -4.60
C GLN A 266 -3.86 23.27 -5.57
N THR A 267 -4.54 22.13 -5.57
CA THR A 267 -5.62 21.77 -6.49
C THR A 267 -7.00 22.23 -6.01
N GLY A 268 -7.11 22.73 -4.77
CA GLY A 268 -8.36 23.19 -4.15
C GLY A 268 -9.08 22.11 -3.32
N PHE A 269 -8.93 20.86 -3.67
CA PHE A 269 -9.55 19.70 -3.00
C PHE A 269 -8.55 18.58 -2.84
N GLY A 270 -8.88 17.58 -2.02
CA GLY A 270 -8.05 16.39 -1.91
C GLY A 270 -7.81 15.75 -3.27
N ALA A 271 -6.55 15.44 -3.57
CA ALA A 271 -6.09 14.86 -4.84
C ALA A 271 -5.76 13.37 -4.65
N ASP A 272 -6.69 12.62 -4.06
CA ASP A 272 -6.56 11.19 -3.72
C ASP A 272 -6.78 10.26 -4.93
N ALA A 273 -6.28 10.64 -6.09
CA ALA A 273 -6.36 9.83 -7.31
C ALA A 273 -4.96 9.54 -7.84
N PRO A 274 -4.75 8.41 -8.51
CA PRO A 274 -3.51 8.18 -9.25
C PRO A 274 -3.34 9.22 -10.36
N ALA A 275 -2.13 9.77 -10.49
CA ALA A 275 -1.80 10.65 -11.59
C ALA A 275 -1.55 9.84 -12.88
N ALA A 276 -1.80 10.46 -14.03
CA ALA A 276 -1.50 9.92 -15.34
C ALA A 276 -0.59 10.86 -16.13
N THR A 277 0.23 10.30 -17.03
CA THR A 277 1.07 11.09 -17.93
C THR A 277 0.92 10.61 -19.37
N TRP A 278 1.00 11.55 -20.31
CA TRP A 278 0.99 11.27 -21.75
C TRP A 278 1.80 12.34 -22.50
N GLU A 279 2.11 12.05 -23.73
CA GLU A 279 2.71 12.99 -24.67
C GLU A 279 1.77 13.24 -25.84
N THR A 280 1.66 14.49 -26.28
CA THR A 280 0.99 14.86 -27.51
C THR A 280 1.62 16.12 -28.10
N GLY A 281 1.84 16.14 -29.40
CA GLY A 281 2.49 17.26 -30.09
C GLY A 281 3.92 17.55 -29.61
N GLY A 282 4.65 16.59 -29.09
CA GLY A 282 6.00 16.75 -28.54
C GLY A 282 6.02 17.41 -27.15
N GLU A 283 4.88 17.56 -26.49
CA GLU A 283 4.76 18.10 -25.14
C GLU A 283 4.26 17.01 -24.18
N GLN A 284 4.92 16.88 -23.03
CA GLN A 284 4.47 16.00 -21.95
C GLN A 284 3.43 16.69 -21.08
N TYR A 285 2.39 15.95 -20.74
CA TYR A 285 1.35 16.35 -19.80
C TYR A 285 1.30 15.39 -18.62
N VAL A 286 0.94 15.92 -17.45
CA VAL A 286 0.62 15.14 -16.25
C VAL A 286 -0.73 15.59 -15.75
N ALA A 287 -1.64 14.67 -15.43
CA ALA A 287 -2.97 15.01 -14.92
C ALA A 287 -3.27 14.27 -13.61
N ILE A 288 -4.12 14.92 -12.80
CA ILE A 288 -4.67 14.37 -11.58
C ILE A 288 -6.11 14.83 -11.35
N ALA A 289 -6.94 13.93 -10.83
CA ALA A 289 -8.27 14.30 -10.36
C ALA A 289 -8.21 14.80 -8.90
N ALA A 290 -8.90 15.91 -8.64
CA ALA A 290 -9.03 16.51 -7.32
C ALA A 290 -10.51 16.52 -6.91
N GLY A 291 -10.98 15.38 -6.42
CA GLY A 291 -12.38 15.13 -6.08
C GLY A 291 -12.67 15.12 -4.59
N GLY A 292 -11.67 15.25 -3.75
CA GLY A 292 -11.73 15.11 -2.30
C GLY A 292 -10.94 13.91 -1.79
N SER A 293 -11.00 13.67 -0.50
CA SER A 293 -10.31 12.55 0.15
C SER A 293 -11.29 11.60 0.82
N ARG A 294 -10.96 10.30 0.81
CA ARG A 294 -11.68 9.28 1.56
C ARG A 294 -11.52 9.45 3.08
N ASP A 295 -10.28 9.68 3.53
CA ASP A 295 -9.91 9.61 4.95
C ASP A 295 -9.52 10.99 5.54
N GLY A 296 -9.53 12.03 4.72
CA GLY A 296 -9.02 13.31 5.15
C GLY A 296 -10.08 14.24 5.68
N LEU A 297 -10.49 15.12 4.88
CA LEU A 297 -11.35 16.22 5.26
C LEU A 297 -12.76 15.85 4.88
N LYS A 298 -13.59 15.59 5.84
CA LYS A 298 -15.03 15.27 5.67
C LYS A 298 -15.81 16.32 4.86
N GLU A 299 -15.17 17.39 4.41
CA GLU A 299 -15.87 18.65 4.16
C GLU A 299 -15.74 19.20 2.75
N ALA A 300 -14.76 18.82 1.95
CA ALA A 300 -14.62 19.40 0.62
C ALA A 300 -14.56 18.32 -0.47
N LYS A 301 -15.70 18.06 -1.09
CA LYS A 301 -15.75 17.32 -2.36
C LYS A 301 -15.56 18.29 -3.50
N GLY A 302 -14.73 17.90 -4.46
CA GLY A 302 -14.46 18.65 -5.69
C GLY A 302 -14.82 17.83 -6.91
N ASP A 303 -14.77 18.48 -8.06
CA ASP A 303 -15.04 17.90 -9.37
C ASP A 303 -13.99 18.34 -10.41
N LEU A 304 -12.76 18.60 -9.95
CA LEU A 304 -11.71 19.14 -10.79
C LEU A 304 -10.80 18.02 -11.34
N VAL A 305 -10.38 18.20 -12.58
CA VAL A 305 -9.28 17.49 -13.20
C VAL A 305 -8.24 18.53 -13.62
N TRP A 306 -7.04 18.41 -13.08
CA TRP A 306 -5.93 19.28 -13.43
C TRP A 306 -5.03 18.58 -14.44
N ALA A 307 -4.64 19.32 -15.50
CA ALA A 307 -3.61 18.91 -16.43
C ALA A 307 -2.46 19.92 -16.41
N PHE A 308 -1.26 19.45 -16.28
CA PHE A 308 -0.05 20.24 -16.16
C PHE A 308 0.89 19.97 -17.34
N LYS A 309 1.57 21.02 -17.80
CA LYS A 309 2.73 20.94 -18.70
C LYS A 309 3.75 22.02 -18.33
N LEU A 310 4.96 21.88 -18.82
CA LEU A 310 5.98 22.92 -18.63
C LEU A 310 5.50 24.26 -19.21
N GLY A 311 5.70 25.35 -18.44
CA GLY A 311 5.26 26.70 -18.84
C GLY A 311 3.76 26.95 -18.68
N GLY A 312 3.00 26.06 -18.04
CA GLY A 312 1.60 26.31 -17.65
C GLY A 312 1.47 27.58 -16.80
N LYS A 313 0.34 28.31 -16.95
CA LYS A 313 0.17 29.65 -16.35
C LYS A 313 -0.99 29.76 -15.35
N LEU A 314 -1.74 28.68 -15.11
CA LEU A 314 -2.83 28.72 -14.13
C LEU A 314 -2.26 28.81 -12.70
N ASN A 315 -2.90 29.65 -11.90
CA ASN A 315 -2.54 29.78 -10.49
C ASN A 315 -3.14 28.64 -9.66
N PRO A 316 -2.46 28.24 -8.57
CA PRO A 316 -3.04 27.36 -7.56
C PRO A 316 -4.34 27.93 -6.98
N LEU A 317 -5.24 27.05 -6.59
CA LEU A 317 -6.44 27.43 -5.85
C LEU A 317 -6.12 27.59 -4.35
N ASN A 318 -7.03 28.23 -3.61
CA ASN A 318 -7.02 28.15 -2.16
C ASN A 318 -7.43 26.74 -1.78
N GLY A 319 -6.56 26.04 -1.06
CA GLY A 319 -6.82 24.68 -0.62
C GLY A 319 -7.70 24.63 0.63
N PRO A 320 -8.20 23.44 0.99
CA PRO A 320 -8.77 23.22 2.29
C PRO A 320 -7.72 23.56 3.36
N PRO A 321 -8.16 23.95 4.58
CA PRO A 321 -7.21 24.13 5.67
C PRO A 321 -6.42 22.84 5.87
N ALA A 322 -5.13 22.97 6.21
CA ALA A 322 -4.29 21.82 6.49
C ALA A 322 -5.00 20.90 7.50
N PRO A 323 -5.09 19.58 7.23
CA PRO A 323 -5.70 18.68 8.18
C PRO A 323 -5.02 18.83 9.53
N PRO A 324 -5.76 18.94 10.62
CA PRO A 324 -5.17 18.87 11.94
C PRO A 324 -4.45 17.52 12.04
N THR A 325 -3.30 17.49 12.69
CA THR A 325 -2.64 16.22 13.03
C THR A 325 -3.68 15.37 13.77
N VAL A 326 -4.17 14.30 13.13
CA VAL A 326 -5.24 13.50 13.69
C VAL A 326 -4.65 12.73 14.87
N VAL A 327 -4.88 13.24 16.07
CA VAL A 327 -4.73 12.44 17.27
C VAL A 327 -6.06 11.71 17.45
N THR A 328 -6.04 10.41 17.37
CA THR A 328 -7.25 9.58 17.50
C THR A 328 -7.87 9.83 18.88
N THR A 329 -9.01 10.46 18.92
CA THR A 329 -9.82 10.56 20.14
C THR A 329 -10.59 9.26 20.35
N ALA A 330 -10.91 8.91 21.59
CA ALA A 330 -11.74 7.75 21.89
C ALA A 330 -13.07 7.88 21.12
N ALA A 331 -13.42 6.85 20.34
CA ALA A 331 -14.74 6.80 19.72
C ALA A 331 -15.82 6.79 20.83
N PRO A 332 -16.92 7.51 20.66
CA PRO A 332 -18.04 7.40 21.59
C PRO A 332 -18.51 5.94 21.65
N PRO A 333 -18.85 5.41 22.82
CA PRO A 333 -19.33 4.05 22.95
C PRO A 333 -20.57 3.84 22.07
N GLY A 334 -20.50 2.91 21.13
CA GLY A 334 -21.63 2.47 20.32
C GLY A 334 -21.58 2.68 18.82
N THR A 335 -20.48 3.18 18.21
CA THR A 335 -20.42 3.42 16.75
C THR A 335 -19.55 2.44 15.95
N GLY A 336 -19.20 1.31 16.51
CA GLY A 336 -18.41 0.29 15.83
C GLY A 336 -19.26 -0.81 15.22
N VAL A 337 -19.94 -0.54 14.12
CA VAL A 337 -20.49 -1.61 13.27
C VAL A 337 -19.92 -1.42 11.87
N ASP A 338 -18.89 -2.19 11.53
CA ASP A 338 -18.56 -2.43 10.14
C ASP A 338 -19.81 -3.03 9.49
N ARG A 339 -20.42 -2.30 8.57
CA ARG A 339 -21.53 -2.84 7.78
C ARG A 339 -20.98 -3.94 6.90
N PRO A 340 -21.68 -5.09 6.77
CA PRO A 340 -21.36 -6.06 5.73
C PRO A 340 -21.34 -5.33 4.40
N ARG A 341 -20.33 -5.53 3.62
CA ARG A 341 -20.33 -5.12 2.21
C ARG A 341 -21.06 -6.20 1.45
N ASP A 342 -22.25 -5.85 0.95
CA ASP A 342 -22.99 -6.66 -0.02
C ASP A 342 -22.19 -6.84 -1.32
#